data_2af17994203f06d059df040471e5a9bc
#
_entry.id   2af17994203f06d059df040471e5a9bc
#
_cell.length_a   1.000
_cell.length_b   1.000
_cell.length_c   1.000
_cell.angle_alpha   90.00
_cell.angle_beta   90.00
_cell.angle_gamma   90.00
#
_symmetry.space_group_name_H-M   'P 1'
#
loop_
_entity.id
_entity.type
_entity.pdbx_description
1 polymer ?
#
loop_
_entity_poly.entity_id
_entity_poly.type
_entity_poly.pdbx_seq_one_letter_code
_entity_poly.pdbx_strand_id
1 'polypeptide(L)'
;MLTAEEIWCQGFSEPGAGSDLAAVRTRIEDRGDHFLVNGQKVWSSVAHLASYCILVGVGDPDAPRYKGLTYVIADMKAAGVEVRPLRQITGEPEFNEIFFTDVQVPKENLLGEIGGGWQVAMTTLLHERGTLGFALGGALELQVTKLVALARERAANDPLIRDRVAQEWIELQALKLTNNRSLTTLMETGIPGPEGSGSKLHWSEQNQRLTKLAMEILGGEDDGYWRYQQLRSRGNTIEAGTSEILRNIIAERVLGLPRSR
;
A
#
# COMPACT_ATOMS: atom_id res chain seq x y z
N MET A 1 17.01 -1.46 10.38
CA MET A 1 16.11 -0.92 9.33
C MET A 1 16.78 0.11 8.42
N LEU A 2 17.34 1.22 8.90
CA LEU A 2 17.94 2.26 8.02
C LEU A 2 19.12 1.76 7.16
N THR A 3 19.83 0.73 7.62
CA THR A 3 20.93 0.07 6.90
C THR A 3 20.45 -1.03 5.94
N ALA A 4 19.14 -1.29 5.89
CA ALA A 4 18.51 -2.42 5.19
C ALA A 4 19.04 -3.82 5.62
N GLU A 5 19.67 -3.94 6.77
CA GLU A 5 20.06 -5.24 7.36
C GLU A 5 18.85 -6.04 7.83
N GLU A 6 17.80 -5.35 8.22
CA GLU A 6 16.49 -5.94 8.57
C GLU A 6 15.40 -5.40 7.63
N ILE A 7 14.77 -6.29 6.91
CA ILE A 7 13.61 -6.02 6.06
C ILE A 7 12.37 -6.50 6.80
N TRP A 8 11.32 -5.70 6.77
CA TRP A 8 10.03 -5.99 7.40
C TRP A 8 8.92 -6.06 6.36
N CYS A 9 7.98 -6.97 6.54
CA CYS A 9 6.79 -7.04 5.71
C CYS A 9 5.51 -6.86 6.54
N GLN A 10 4.39 -6.69 5.85
CA GLN A 10 3.06 -6.57 6.45
C GLN A 10 2.25 -7.84 6.19
N GLY A 11 1.73 -8.45 7.24
CA GLY A 11 0.79 -9.57 7.21
C GLY A 11 -0.63 -9.08 7.51
N PHE A 12 -1.26 -8.36 6.57
CA PHE A 12 -2.59 -7.79 6.74
C PHE A 12 -3.64 -8.54 5.94
N SER A 13 -3.61 -8.38 4.62
CA SER A 13 -4.60 -8.96 3.70
C SER A 13 -4.61 -10.49 3.72
N GLU A 14 -5.77 -11.05 3.51
CA GLU A 14 -6.01 -12.50 3.32
C GLU A 14 -6.77 -12.73 2.01
N PRO A 15 -6.83 -13.97 1.49
CA PRO A 15 -7.61 -14.26 0.29
C PRO A 15 -9.07 -13.79 0.36
N GLY A 16 -9.68 -13.76 1.55
CA GLY A 16 -11.04 -13.31 1.81
C GLY A 16 -11.17 -11.93 2.47
N ALA A 17 -10.05 -11.22 2.72
CA ALA A 17 -10.06 -9.96 3.48
C ALA A 17 -8.98 -8.99 2.95
N GLY A 18 -9.38 -8.06 2.09
CA GLY A 18 -8.55 -6.97 1.58
C GLY A 18 -9.01 -5.63 2.12
N SER A 19 -9.87 -4.91 1.37
CA SER A 19 -10.44 -3.62 1.80
C SER A 19 -11.19 -3.74 3.13
N ASP A 20 -11.80 -4.88 3.38
CA ASP A 20 -12.40 -5.23 4.67
C ASP A 20 -11.40 -5.95 5.57
N LEU A 21 -10.41 -5.21 6.07
CA LEU A 21 -9.37 -5.77 6.94
C LEU A 21 -9.92 -6.38 8.23
N ALA A 22 -11.05 -5.92 8.73
CA ALA A 22 -11.65 -6.48 9.94
C ALA A 22 -12.26 -7.89 9.74
N ALA A 23 -12.31 -8.39 8.49
CA ALA A 23 -12.77 -9.72 8.15
C ALA A 23 -11.66 -10.79 8.10
N VAL A 24 -10.44 -10.46 8.56
CA VAL A 24 -9.32 -11.43 8.65
C VAL A 24 -9.67 -12.61 9.52
N ARG A 25 -9.07 -13.76 9.22
CA ARG A 25 -9.33 -15.05 9.89
C ARG A 25 -8.08 -15.73 10.46
N THR A 26 -6.88 -15.21 10.17
CA THR A 26 -5.64 -15.67 10.81
C THR A 26 -5.82 -15.58 12.32
N ARG A 27 -5.60 -16.68 13.02
CA ARG A 27 -5.73 -16.77 14.48
C ARG A 27 -4.43 -16.40 15.17
N ILE A 28 -4.53 -15.68 16.28
CA ILE A 28 -3.44 -15.35 17.17
C ILE A 28 -3.90 -15.74 18.59
N GLU A 29 -3.79 -17.04 18.90
CA GLU A 29 -4.31 -17.61 20.14
C GLU A 29 -3.33 -17.38 21.29
N ASP A 30 -3.82 -16.85 22.42
CA ASP A 30 -3.04 -16.71 23.65
C ASP A 30 -2.87 -18.07 24.34
N ARG A 31 -1.61 -18.54 24.47
CA ARG A 31 -1.23 -19.79 25.14
C ARG A 31 -0.58 -19.58 26.51
N GLY A 32 -0.64 -18.35 27.03
CA GLY A 32 -0.07 -17.97 28.33
C GLY A 32 1.35 -17.43 28.22
N ASP A 33 2.31 -18.22 27.84
CA ASP A 33 3.72 -17.85 27.67
C ASP A 33 4.07 -17.38 26.24
N HIS A 34 3.25 -17.72 25.24
CA HIS A 34 3.41 -17.30 23.84
C HIS A 34 2.04 -17.14 23.16
N PHE A 35 2.05 -16.60 21.95
CA PHE A 35 0.92 -16.67 21.02
C PHE A 35 1.13 -17.78 19.99
N LEU A 36 0.08 -18.54 19.70
CA LEU A 36 0.09 -19.54 18.62
C LEU A 36 -0.61 -18.95 17.40
N VAL A 37 0.11 -18.89 16.29
CA VAL A 37 -0.39 -18.25 15.05
C VAL A 37 -0.67 -19.31 14.00
N ASN A 38 -1.91 -19.26 13.45
CA ASN A 38 -2.36 -20.12 12.36
C ASN A 38 -3.16 -19.31 11.33
N GLY A 39 -2.81 -19.41 10.05
CA GLY A 39 -3.54 -18.74 8.98
C GLY A 39 -2.73 -18.49 7.73
N GLN A 40 -3.29 -17.67 6.84
CA GLN A 40 -2.68 -17.31 5.57
C GLN A 40 -2.80 -15.81 5.34
N LYS A 41 -1.71 -15.18 4.93
CA LYS A 41 -1.68 -13.81 4.43
C LYS A 41 -1.35 -13.80 2.94
N VAL A 42 -1.78 -12.75 2.25
CA VAL A 42 -1.55 -12.58 0.82
C VAL A 42 -1.24 -11.12 0.48
N TRP A 43 -0.60 -10.91 -0.66
CA TRP A 43 -0.15 -9.58 -1.12
C TRP A 43 0.88 -8.91 -0.21
N SER A 44 1.63 -9.70 0.55
CA SER A 44 2.69 -9.19 1.42
C SER A 44 3.92 -8.84 0.58
N SER A 45 4.21 -7.54 0.49
CA SER A 45 5.36 -7.03 -0.28
C SER A 45 6.66 -7.51 0.34
N VAL A 46 7.57 -8.00 -0.51
CA VAL A 46 8.94 -8.43 -0.18
C VAL A 46 9.06 -9.42 0.99
N ALA A 47 8.00 -10.17 1.32
CA ALA A 47 7.99 -11.09 2.45
C ALA A 47 9.06 -12.21 2.33
N HIS A 48 9.45 -12.58 1.11
CA HIS A 48 10.53 -13.54 0.85
C HIS A 48 11.93 -13.04 1.25
N LEU A 49 12.09 -11.73 1.51
CA LEU A 49 13.32 -11.11 2.00
C LEU A 49 13.20 -10.66 3.45
N ALA A 50 11.98 -10.69 4.02
CA ALA A 50 11.72 -10.12 5.33
C ALA A 50 12.30 -10.95 6.47
N SER A 51 12.84 -10.26 7.48
CA SER A 51 13.21 -10.84 8.76
C SER A 51 12.02 -10.92 9.70
N TYR A 52 11.15 -9.92 9.67
CA TYR A 52 9.98 -9.80 10.55
C TYR A 52 8.73 -9.41 9.78
N CYS A 53 7.59 -9.84 10.31
CA CYS A 53 6.26 -9.48 9.80
C CYS A 53 5.46 -8.79 10.89
N ILE A 54 4.96 -7.58 10.61
CA ILE A 54 3.91 -6.98 11.44
C ILE A 54 2.58 -7.62 11.04
N LEU A 55 2.00 -8.40 11.95
CA LEU A 55 0.91 -9.33 11.68
C LEU A 55 -0.35 -8.96 12.46
N VAL A 56 -1.48 -8.80 11.76
CA VAL A 56 -2.80 -8.65 12.38
C VAL A 56 -3.60 -9.94 12.22
N GLY A 57 -4.27 -10.37 13.28
CA GLY A 57 -5.12 -11.56 13.27
C GLY A 57 -6.18 -11.51 14.36
N VAL A 58 -6.99 -12.55 14.45
CA VAL A 58 -8.06 -12.70 15.43
C VAL A 58 -7.49 -13.31 16.70
N GLY A 59 -7.50 -12.54 17.80
CA GLY A 59 -7.12 -13.00 19.13
C GLY A 59 -8.31 -13.44 19.96
N ASP A 60 -9.47 -12.79 19.78
CA ASP A 60 -10.73 -13.16 20.42
C ASP A 60 -11.84 -13.26 19.35
N PRO A 61 -12.23 -14.48 18.95
CA PRO A 61 -13.26 -14.69 17.92
C PRO A 61 -14.68 -14.32 18.39
N ASP A 62 -14.93 -14.25 19.69
CA ASP A 62 -16.24 -13.94 20.27
C ASP A 62 -16.45 -12.44 20.50
N ALA A 63 -15.39 -11.65 20.41
CA ALA A 63 -15.45 -10.20 20.54
C ALA A 63 -16.11 -9.51 19.35
N PRO A 64 -16.70 -8.33 19.54
CA PRO A 64 -17.17 -7.50 18.42
C PRO A 64 -16.05 -7.26 17.40
N ARG A 65 -16.38 -7.29 16.12
CA ARG A 65 -15.52 -7.29 14.93
C ARG A 65 -14.20 -6.51 15.03
N TYR A 66 -14.22 -5.28 15.56
CA TYR A 66 -13.04 -4.42 15.66
C TYR A 66 -12.28 -4.57 16.99
N LYS A 67 -12.85 -5.32 17.94
CA LYS A 67 -12.28 -5.52 19.29
C LYS A 67 -11.65 -6.90 19.46
N GLY A 68 -11.81 -7.79 18.51
CA GLY A 68 -11.24 -9.15 18.58
C GLY A 68 -9.86 -9.27 17.92
N LEU A 69 -9.34 -8.20 17.29
CA LEU A 69 -8.08 -8.26 16.58
C LEU A 69 -6.88 -8.02 17.50
N THR A 70 -5.85 -8.80 17.27
CA THR A 70 -4.55 -8.71 17.96
C THR A 70 -3.44 -8.45 16.93
N TYR A 71 -2.40 -7.74 17.32
CA TYR A 71 -1.32 -7.33 16.45
C TYR A 71 0.02 -7.75 17.07
N VAL A 72 0.81 -8.52 16.32
CA VAL A 72 2.08 -9.07 16.81
C VAL A 72 3.20 -8.90 15.78
N ILE A 73 4.45 -9.00 16.24
CA ILE A 73 5.64 -9.11 15.39
C ILE A 73 6.02 -10.59 15.30
N ALA A 74 5.88 -11.18 14.11
CA ALA A 74 6.27 -12.55 13.83
C ALA A 74 7.68 -12.60 13.21
N ASP A 75 8.53 -13.51 13.68
CA ASP A 75 9.81 -13.83 13.05
C ASP A 75 9.52 -14.65 11.77
N MET A 76 9.97 -14.15 10.62
CA MET A 76 9.76 -14.80 9.34
C MET A 76 10.60 -16.07 9.14
N LYS A 77 11.57 -16.33 10.04
CA LYS A 77 12.41 -17.54 10.08
C LYS A 77 11.91 -18.57 11.09
N ALA A 78 10.84 -18.27 11.83
CA ALA A 78 10.27 -19.20 12.82
C ALA A 78 9.78 -20.48 12.14
N ALA A 79 9.87 -21.59 12.88
CA ALA A 79 9.27 -22.86 12.42
C ALA A 79 7.78 -22.69 12.15
N GLY A 80 7.29 -23.22 11.04
CA GLY A 80 5.90 -23.12 10.62
C GLY A 80 5.57 -21.91 9.72
N VAL A 81 6.52 -21.01 9.45
CA VAL A 81 6.36 -19.95 8.45
C VAL A 81 6.78 -20.47 7.08
N GLU A 82 5.89 -20.37 6.10
CA GLU A 82 6.18 -20.65 4.70
C GLU A 82 5.82 -19.44 3.84
N VAL A 83 6.74 -18.97 2.98
CA VAL A 83 6.53 -17.85 2.07
C VAL A 83 6.52 -18.35 0.63
N ARG A 84 5.48 -17.99 -0.12
CA ARG A 84 5.33 -18.33 -1.54
C ARG A 84 5.23 -17.06 -2.38
N PRO A 85 6.24 -16.76 -3.22
CA PRO A 85 6.20 -15.61 -4.11
C PRO A 85 5.07 -15.72 -5.15
N LEU A 86 4.37 -14.60 -5.39
CA LEU A 86 3.31 -14.46 -6.39
C LEU A 86 3.85 -13.77 -7.62
N ARG A 87 3.96 -14.47 -8.74
CA ARG A 87 4.37 -13.88 -10.00
C ARG A 87 3.25 -12.99 -10.57
N GLN A 88 3.54 -11.72 -10.72
CA GLN A 88 2.62 -10.70 -11.25
C GLN A 88 2.67 -10.65 -12.78
N ILE A 89 1.77 -9.85 -13.39
CA ILE A 89 1.76 -9.62 -14.85
C ILE A 89 3.03 -8.93 -15.36
N THR A 90 3.79 -8.26 -14.49
CA THR A 90 5.13 -7.71 -14.78
C THR A 90 6.20 -8.79 -14.92
N GLY A 91 5.94 -10.00 -14.42
CA GLY A 91 6.89 -11.10 -14.33
C GLY A 91 7.64 -11.17 -12.99
N GLU A 92 7.57 -10.12 -12.17
CA GLU A 92 8.26 -10.03 -10.88
C GLU A 92 7.43 -10.64 -9.73
N PRO A 93 8.07 -11.31 -8.76
CA PRO A 93 7.42 -11.87 -7.59
C PRO A 93 7.52 -10.92 -6.38
N GLU A 94 7.16 -9.65 -6.54
CA GLU A 94 7.24 -8.64 -5.47
C GLU A 94 6.32 -8.99 -4.29
N PHE A 95 5.11 -9.49 -4.58
CA PHE A 95 4.13 -9.89 -3.57
C PHE A 95 4.23 -11.37 -3.25
N ASN A 96 3.80 -11.72 -2.04
CA ASN A 96 3.89 -13.07 -1.52
C ASN A 96 2.62 -13.49 -0.79
N GLU A 97 2.38 -14.81 -0.75
CA GLU A 97 1.59 -15.46 0.27
C GLU A 97 2.49 -15.84 1.44
N ILE A 98 1.94 -15.76 2.66
CA ILE A 98 2.61 -16.23 3.87
C ILE A 98 1.65 -17.19 4.57
N PHE A 99 2.11 -18.40 4.83
CA PHE A 99 1.39 -19.40 5.60
C PHE A 99 2.02 -19.50 6.99
N PHE A 100 1.17 -19.49 8.01
CA PHE A 100 1.52 -19.69 9.40
C PHE A 100 0.86 -20.98 9.88
N THR A 101 1.67 -21.96 10.28
CA THR A 101 1.22 -23.25 10.80
C THR A 101 1.86 -23.48 12.15
N ASP A 102 1.08 -23.33 13.22
CA ASP A 102 1.50 -23.47 14.62
C ASP A 102 2.75 -22.63 14.97
N VAL A 103 2.83 -21.42 14.40
CA VAL A 103 3.96 -20.52 14.65
C VAL A 103 3.85 -19.92 16.05
N GLN A 104 4.91 -20.10 16.83
CA GLN A 104 5.00 -19.52 18.17
C GLN A 104 5.60 -18.12 18.10
N VAL A 105 4.86 -17.15 18.66
CA VAL A 105 5.29 -15.75 18.75
C VAL A 105 5.41 -15.37 20.22
N PRO A 106 6.58 -14.87 20.69
CA PRO A 106 6.80 -14.45 22.06
C PRO A 106 5.81 -13.38 22.53
N LYS A 107 5.48 -13.36 23.82
CA LYS A 107 4.55 -12.38 24.40
C LYS A 107 5.03 -10.95 24.27
N GLU A 108 6.32 -10.72 24.39
CA GLU A 108 6.95 -9.40 24.22
C GLU A 108 6.80 -8.82 22.82
N ASN A 109 6.46 -9.65 21.82
CA ASN A 109 6.21 -9.23 20.44
C ASN A 109 4.76 -8.73 20.22
N LEU A 110 3.94 -8.65 21.27
CA LEU A 110 2.62 -8.02 21.20
C LEU A 110 2.77 -6.50 20.99
N LEU A 111 2.07 -5.97 20.02
CA LEU A 111 1.95 -4.53 19.81
C LEU A 111 0.58 -4.03 20.26
N GLY A 112 0.59 -3.18 21.30
CA GLY A 112 -0.62 -2.73 21.96
C GLY A 112 -1.14 -3.78 22.96
N GLU A 113 -2.46 -3.99 22.98
CA GLU A 113 -3.15 -4.92 23.87
C GLU A 113 -3.84 -6.03 23.07
N ILE A 114 -4.12 -7.17 23.70
CA ILE A 114 -4.98 -8.21 23.12
C ILE A 114 -6.36 -7.59 22.86
N GLY A 115 -6.88 -7.76 21.65
CA GLY A 115 -8.12 -7.10 21.21
C GLY A 115 -7.95 -5.66 20.74
N GLY A 116 -6.80 -5.02 20.97
CA GLY A 116 -6.46 -3.66 20.53
C GLY A 116 -5.86 -3.56 19.11
N GLY A 117 -5.68 -4.67 18.43
CA GLY A 117 -4.95 -4.76 17.15
C GLY A 117 -5.54 -3.91 16.03
N TRP A 118 -6.85 -3.64 16.04
CA TRP A 118 -7.46 -2.72 15.08
C TRP A 118 -6.88 -1.31 15.17
N GLN A 119 -6.75 -0.78 16.39
CA GLN A 119 -6.19 0.57 16.60
C GLN A 119 -4.74 0.65 16.14
N VAL A 120 -3.94 -0.38 16.42
CA VAL A 120 -2.54 -0.47 15.97
C VAL A 120 -2.46 -0.52 14.45
N ALA A 121 -3.29 -1.35 13.80
CA ALA A 121 -3.34 -1.44 12.34
C ALA A 121 -3.75 -0.10 11.70
N MET A 122 -4.72 0.61 12.26
CA MET A 122 -5.13 1.93 11.76
C MET A 122 -4.01 2.96 11.91
N THR A 123 -3.26 2.94 13.00
CA THR A 123 -2.08 3.79 13.20
C THR A 123 -1.01 3.50 12.15
N THR A 124 -0.69 2.23 11.90
CA THR A 124 0.26 1.80 10.85
C THR A 124 -0.15 2.35 9.48
N LEU A 125 -1.41 2.12 9.08
CA LEU A 125 -1.93 2.58 7.78
C LEU A 125 -1.98 4.11 7.65
N LEU A 126 -2.19 4.83 8.75
CA LEU A 126 -2.18 6.29 8.75
C LEU A 126 -0.77 6.83 8.50
N HIS A 127 0.23 6.29 9.20
CA HIS A 127 1.63 6.69 9.03
C HIS A 127 2.18 6.29 7.65
N GLU A 128 1.82 5.11 7.15
CA GLU A 128 2.16 4.70 5.78
C GLU A 128 1.71 5.73 4.75
N ARG A 129 0.44 6.16 4.80
CA ARG A 129 -0.10 7.15 3.86
C ARG A 129 0.50 8.54 4.04
N GLY A 130 0.89 8.92 5.26
CA GLY A 130 1.48 10.22 5.56
C GLY A 130 2.85 10.43 4.92
N THR A 131 3.64 9.38 4.79
CA THR A 131 5.01 9.45 4.24
C THR A 131 5.12 8.98 2.78
N LEU A 132 4.27 8.04 2.38
CA LEU A 132 4.29 7.42 1.05
C LEU A 132 4.09 8.45 -0.08
N GLY A 133 3.27 9.48 0.15
CA GLY A 133 2.96 10.51 -0.85
C GLY A 133 4.20 11.21 -1.43
N PHE A 134 5.26 11.39 -0.62
CA PHE A 134 6.51 12.02 -1.07
C PHE A 134 7.31 11.10 -2.00
N ALA A 135 7.48 9.83 -1.63
CA ALA A 135 8.20 8.85 -2.44
C ALA A 135 7.48 8.63 -3.78
N LEU A 136 6.16 8.48 -3.74
CA LEU A 136 5.32 8.30 -4.93
C LEU A 136 5.32 9.54 -5.83
N GLY A 137 5.29 10.74 -5.25
CA GLY A 137 5.38 12.00 -5.97
C GLY A 137 6.71 12.16 -6.70
N GLY A 138 7.84 11.80 -6.08
CA GLY A 138 9.16 11.81 -6.70
C GLY A 138 9.28 10.81 -7.86
N ALA A 139 8.76 9.60 -7.69
CA ALA A 139 8.71 8.58 -8.75
C ALA A 139 7.85 9.06 -9.94
N LEU A 140 6.70 9.67 -9.67
CA LEU A 140 5.82 10.22 -10.70
C LEU A 140 6.48 11.39 -11.45
N GLU A 141 7.22 12.25 -10.78
CA GLU A 141 7.98 13.35 -11.41
C GLU A 141 8.99 12.83 -12.45
N LEU A 142 9.70 11.76 -12.09
CA LEU A 142 10.61 11.10 -13.05
C LEU A 142 9.85 10.55 -14.27
N GLN A 143 8.69 9.95 -14.04
CA GLN A 143 7.87 9.41 -15.14
C GLN A 143 7.31 10.52 -16.04
N VAL A 144 6.81 11.62 -15.47
CA VAL A 144 6.34 12.78 -16.24
C VAL A 144 7.49 13.37 -17.06
N THR A 145 8.69 13.48 -16.49
CA THR A 145 9.89 13.95 -17.22
C THR A 145 10.22 13.05 -18.40
N LYS A 146 10.17 11.74 -18.23
CA LYS A 146 10.38 10.76 -19.31
C LYS A 146 9.27 10.82 -20.35
N LEU A 147 8.01 11.02 -19.94
CA LEU A 147 6.89 11.18 -20.87
C LEU A 147 7.05 12.43 -21.74
N VAL A 148 7.48 13.56 -21.17
CA VAL A 148 7.78 14.79 -21.91
C VAL A 148 8.88 14.55 -22.95
N ALA A 149 9.94 13.84 -22.59
CA ALA A 149 11.02 13.48 -23.52
C ALA A 149 10.51 12.61 -24.67
N LEU A 150 9.74 11.55 -24.35
CA LEU A 150 9.13 10.66 -25.34
C LEU A 150 8.20 11.42 -26.29
N ALA A 151 7.34 12.29 -25.77
CA ALA A 151 6.42 13.08 -26.61
C ALA A 151 7.15 14.05 -27.52
N ARG A 152 8.25 14.66 -27.07
CA ARG A 152 9.10 15.53 -27.92
C ARG A 152 9.78 14.75 -29.03
N GLU A 153 10.18 13.52 -28.80
CA GLU A 153 10.84 12.66 -29.77
C GLU A 153 9.84 12.11 -30.81
N ARG A 154 8.69 11.63 -30.35
CA ARG A 154 7.78 10.81 -31.19
C ARG A 154 6.52 11.52 -31.66
N ALA A 155 6.10 12.60 -31.00
CA ALA A 155 4.81 13.26 -31.21
C ALA A 155 4.87 14.79 -31.09
N ALA A 156 6.02 15.41 -31.42
CA ALA A 156 6.26 16.85 -31.26
C ALA A 156 5.21 17.75 -31.95
N ASN A 157 4.68 17.31 -33.05
CA ASN A 157 3.72 18.06 -33.90
C ASN A 157 2.25 17.67 -33.63
N ASP A 158 1.98 16.74 -32.69
CA ASP A 158 0.63 16.36 -32.34
C ASP A 158 0.10 17.28 -31.20
N PRO A 159 -0.85 18.18 -31.49
CA PRO A 159 -1.37 19.11 -30.48
C PRO A 159 -2.17 18.39 -29.40
N LEU A 160 -2.82 17.24 -29.66
CA LEU A 160 -3.59 16.49 -28.69
C LEU A 160 -2.66 15.78 -27.69
N ILE A 161 -1.58 15.19 -28.17
CA ILE A 161 -0.56 14.59 -27.29
C ILE A 161 0.08 15.67 -26.43
N ARG A 162 0.42 16.82 -27.01
CA ARG A 162 1.01 17.94 -26.26
C ARG A 162 0.09 18.44 -25.15
N ASP A 163 -1.21 18.58 -25.40
CA ASP A 163 -2.21 18.99 -24.42
C ASP A 163 -2.30 17.97 -23.26
N ARG A 164 -2.38 16.67 -23.57
CA ARG A 164 -2.45 15.61 -22.58
C ARG A 164 -1.17 15.55 -21.73
N VAL A 165 0.01 15.74 -22.31
CA VAL A 165 1.28 15.79 -21.57
C VAL A 165 1.33 17.02 -20.65
N ALA A 166 0.81 18.17 -21.10
CA ALA A 166 0.70 19.36 -20.25
C ALA A 166 -0.24 19.13 -19.07
N GLN A 167 -1.35 18.41 -19.27
CA GLN A 167 -2.28 18.02 -18.20
C GLN A 167 -1.58 17.15 -17.15
N GLU A 168 -0.79 16.14 -17.56
CA GLU A 168 -0.03 15.30 -16.61
C GLU A 168 1.00 16.14 -15.79
N TRP A 169 1.60 17.15 -16.41
CA TRP A 169 2.47 18.10 -15.69
C TRP A 169 1.71 18.92 -14.66
N ILE A 170 0.55 19.47 -15.03
CA ILE A 170 -0.31 20.27 -14.15
C ILE A 170 -0.73 19.45 -12.93
N GLU A 171 -1.18 18.20 -13.14
CA GLU A 171 -1.61 17.30 -12.07
C GLU A 171 -0.45 16.91 -11.15
N LEU A 172 0.76 16.69 -11.70
CA LEU A 172 1.95 16.49 -10.89
C LEU A 172 2.23 17.68 -9.97
N GLN A 173 2.12 18.93 -10.47
CA GLN A 173 2.32 20.11 -9.61
C GLN A 173 1.26 20.19 -8.51
N ALA A 174 0.00 19.89 -8.82
CA ALA A 174 -1.07 19.84 -7.83
C ALA A 174 -0.81 18.78 -6.74
N LEU A 175 -0.31 17.59 -7.13
CA LEU A 175 0.09 16.54 -6.20
C LEU A 175 1.24 16.99 -5.29
N LYS A 176 2.29 17.62 -5.85
CA LYS A 176 3.44 18.13 -5.08
C LYS A 176 3.00 19.17 -4.04
N LEU A 177 2.13 20.11 -4.42
CA LEU A 177 1.59 21.11 -3.51
C LEU A 177 0.69 20.49 -2.42
N THR A 178 -0.09 19.49 -2.76
CA THR A 178 -0.91 18.74 -1.81
C THR A 178 -0.03 17.99 -0.79
N ASN A 179 1.05 17.34 -1.25
CA ASN A 179 2.01 16.68 -0.37
C ASN A 179 2.68 17.68 0.58
N ASN A 180 3.12 18.85 0.08
CA ASN A 180 3.71 19.89 0.92
C ASN A 180 2.73 20.38 2.00
N ARG A 181 1.45 20.57 1.65
CA ARG A 181 0.41 20.92 2.61
C ARG A 181 0.22 19.83 3.68
N SER A 182 0.20 18.55 3.26
CA SER A 182 0.11 17.42 4.21
C SER A 182 1.31 17.36 5.14
N LEU A 183 2.52 17.69 4.65
CA LEU A 183 3.72 17.77 5.48
C LEU A 183 3.63 18.89 6.51
N THR A 184 3.14 20.07 6.10
CA THR A 184 2.94 21.19 7.03
C THR A 184 1.99 20.77 8.16
N THR A 185 0.86 20.15 7.84
CA THR A 185 -0.08 19.63 8.85
C THR A 185 0.60 18.62 9.79
N LEU A 186 1.38 17.69 9.24
CA LEU A 186 2.13 16.73 10.04
C LEU A 186 3.13 17.39 10.98
N MET A 187 3.85 18.42 10.51
CA MET A 187 4.82 19.15 11.34
C MET A 187 4.15 19.94 12.45
N GLU A 188 2.96 20.46 12.23
CA GLU A 188 2.20 21.23 13.21
C GLU A 188 1.51 20.33 14.25
N THR A 189 1.00 19.18 13.84
CA THR A 189 0.15 18.32 14.70
C THR A 189 0.88 17.09 15.23
N GLY A 190 2.01 16.70 14.63
CA GLY A 190 2.74 15.46 14.94
C GLY A 190 2.04 14.19 14.46
N ILE A 191 0.87 14.28 13.83
CA ILE A 191 0.06 13.13 13.39
C ILE A 191 -0.35 13.34 11.93
N PRO A 192 -0.16 12.34 11.04
CA PRO A 192 -0.62 12.43 9.65
C PRO A 192 -2.14 12.61 9.58
N GLY A 193 -2.59 13.56 8.76
CA GLY A 193 -4.02 13.77 8.51
C GLY A 193 -4.59 12.82 7.45
N PRO A 194 -5.91 12.85 7.26
CA PRO A 194 -6.60 12.02 6.24
C PRO A 194 -6.27 12.47 4.80
N GLU A 195 -5.64 13.62 4.61
CA GLU A 195 -5.25 14.20 3.31
C GLU A 195 -4.29 13.31 2.53
N GLY A 196 -3.47 12.50 3.22
CA GLY A 196 -2.59 11.50 2.60
C GLY A 196 -3.35 10.50 1.73
N SER A 197 -4.64 10.25 2.04
CA SER A 197 -5.52 9.46 1.18
C SER A 197 -5.79 10.13 -0.18
N GLY A 198 -5.89 11.47 -0.20
CA GLY A 198 -6.02 12.27 -1.44
C GLY A 198 -4.78 12.18 -2.31
N SER A 199 -3.61 12.28 -1.72
CA SER A 199 -2.33 12.16 -2.43
C SER A 199 -2.16 10.79 -3.09
N LYS A 200 -2.46 9.71 -2.36
CA LYS A 200 -2.38 8.35 -2.89
C LYS A 200 -3.42 8.10 -4.00
N LEU A 201 -4.64 8.56 -3.83
CA LEU A 201 -5.70 8.47 -4.84
C LEU A 201 -5.26 9.17 -6.14
N HIS A 202 -4.84 10.42 -6.04
CA HIS A 202 -4.39 11.23 -7.18
C HIS A 202 -3.22 10.56 -7.91
N TRP A 203 -2.16 10.20 -7.16
CA TRP A 203 -0.99 9.53 -7.71
C TRP A 203 -1.37 8.25 -8.48
N SER A 204 -2.18 7.38 -7.89
CA SER A 204 -2.49 6.08 -8.49
C SER A 204 -3.27 6.20 -9.80
N GLU A 205 -4.19 7.12 -9.88
CA GLU A 205 -4.99 7.36 -11.09
C GLU A 205 -4.20 8.10 -12.15
N GLN A 206 -3.40 9.10 -11.76
CA GLN A 206 -2.50 9.80 -12.67
C GLN A 206 -1.46 8.86 -13.26
N ASN A 207 -0.83 7.99 -12.46
CA ASN A 207 0.15 7.04 -12.95
C ASN A 207 -0.43 6.09 -14.01
N GLN A 208 -1.68 5.65 -13.85
CA GLN A 208 -2.35 4.84 -14.87
C GLN A 208 -2.61 5.60 -16.17
N ARG A 209 -3.04 6.88 -16.09
CA ARG A 209 -3.27 7.70 -17.29
C ARG A 209 -1.96 8.01 -18.01
N LEU A 210 -0.94 8.41 -17.27
CA LEU A 210 0.39 8.74 -17.77
C LEU A 210 1.02 7.56 -18.51
N THR A 211 1.04 6.38 -17.89
CA THR A 211 1.64 5.18 -18.50
C THR A 211 0.85 4.71 -19.72
N LYS A 212 -0.49 4.85 -19.71
CA LYS A 212 -1.32 4.60 -20.89
C LYS A 212 -0.98 5.56 -22.02
N LEU A 213 -0.82 6.86 -21.73
CA LEU A 213 -0.43 7.87 -22.73
C LEU A 213 0.94 7.55 -23.35
N ALA A 214 1.91 7.11 -22.53
CA ALA A 214 3.21 6.70 -23.05
C ALA A 214 3.11 5.52 -24.03
N MET A 215 2.29 4.50 -23.72
CA MET A 215 2.06 3.37 -24.63
C MET A 215 1.35 3.78 -25.93
N GLU A 216 0.43 4.75 -25.87
CA GLU A 216 -0.21 5.31 -27.06
C GLU A 216 0.80 6.04 -27.96
N ILE A 217 1.72 6.84 -27.38
CA ILE A 217 2.78 7.55 -28.11
C ILE A 217 3.75 6.55 -28.78
N LEU A 218 4.06 5.43 -28.10
CA LEU A 218 4.91 4.36 -28.63
C LEU A 218 4.25 3.58 -29.78
N GLY A 219 2.93 3.64 -29.93
CA GLY A 219 2.23 3.01 -31.06
C GLY A 219 2.37 1.49 -31.12
N GLY A 220 2.65 0.84 -29.98
CA GLY A 220 2.85 -0.61 -29.89
C GLY A 220 4.32 -1.06 -29.90
N GLU A 221 5.27 -0.14 -30.07
CA GLU A 221 6.69 -0.45 -29.84
C GLU A 221 6.90 -0.81 -28.35
N ASP A 222 7.75 -1.80 -28.12
CA ASP A 222 8.10 -2.24 -26.77
C ASP A 222 9.48 -1.72 -26.37
N ASP A 223 9.53 -0.70 -25.53
CA ASP A 223 10.76 -0.19 -24.96
C ASP A 223 11.16 -0.86 -23.63
N GLY A 224 10.35 -1.81 -23.16
CA GLY A 224 10.53 -2.51 -21.88
C GLY A 224 10.18 -1.65 -20.67
N TYR A 225 10.61 -0.40 -20.59
CA TYR A 225 10.36 0.49 -19.46
C TYR A 225 8.86 0.86 -19.36
N TRP A 226 8.29 1.44 -20.42
CA TRP A 226 6.89 1.90 -20.40
C TRP A 226 5.91 0.74 -20.35
N ARG A 227 6.22 -0.39 -20.99
CA ARG A 227 5.44 -1.61 -20.82
C ARG A 227 5.40 -2.06 -19.36
N TYR A 228 6.56 -2.13 -18.70
CA TYR A 228 6.64 -2.48 -17.28
C TYR A 228 5.80 -1.52 -16.43
N GLN A 229 5.99 -0.20 -16.59
CA GLN A 229 5.25 0.82 -15.85
C GLN A 229 3.74 0.72 -16.08
N GLN A 230 3.31 0.47 -17.29
CA GLN A 230 1.91 0.29 -17.65
C GLN A 230 1.29 -0.94 -16.96
N LEU A 231 1.99 -2.07 -16.95
CA LEU A 231 1.54 -3.28 -16.27
C LEU A 231 1.51 -3.09 -14.75
N ARG A 232 2.59 -2.54 -14.18
CA ARG A 232 2.71 -2.30 -12.73
C ARG A 232 1.64 -1.32 -12.23
N SER A 233 1.33 -0.29 -13.00
CA SER A 233 0.35 0.72 -12.63
C SER A 233 -1.07 0.15 -12.39
N ARG A 234 -1.39 -1.04 -12.94
CA ARG A 234 -2.72 -1.66 -12.72
C ARG A 234 -2.99 -1.98 -11.25
N GLY A 235 -1.95 -2.29 -10.47
CA GLY A 235 -2.04 -2.50 -9.03
C GLY A 235 -2.24 -1.21 -8.22
N ASN A 236 -1.82 -0.06 -8.75
CA ASN A 236 -1.75 1.18 -7.96
C ASN A 236 -3.11 1.66 -7.41
N THR A 237 -4.20 1.42 -8.11
CA THR A 237 -5.56 1.78 -7.65
C THR A 237 -6.16 0.76 -6.69
N ILE A 238 -5.45 -0.34 -6.40
CA ILE A 238 -5.89 -1.45 -5.56
C ILE A 238 -5.08 -1.49 -4.25
N GLU A 239 -3.76 -1.50 -4.33
CA GLU A 239 -2.83 -1.58 -3.20
C GLU A 239 -2.91 -0.35 -2.27
N ALA A 240 -2.47 -0.47 -1.02
CA ALA A 240 -2.46 0.60 0.01
C ALA A 240 -3.81 1.33 0.19
N GLY A 241 -4.90 0.62 -0.03
CA GLY A 241 -6.28 1.13 -0.08
C GLY A 241 -6.74 1.42 -1.50
N THR A 242 -7.87 0.80 -1.87
CA THR A 242 -8.45 1.00 -3.21
C THR A 242 -8.90 2.44 -3.42
N SER A 243 -9.00 2.86 -4.69
CA SER A 243 -9.53 4.20 -5.04
C SER A 243 -10.89 4.45 -4.38
N GLU A 244 -11.75 3.44 -4.29
CA GLU A 244 -13.07 3.52 -3.67
C GLU A 244 -12.96 3.75 -2.15
N ILE A 245 -12.12 2.99 -1.46
CA ILE A 245 -11.87 3.17 -0.01
C ILE A 245 -11.30 4.56 0.27
N LEU A 246 -10.36 5.03 -0.56
CA LEU A 246 -9.76 6.35 -0.38
C LEU A 246 -10.79 7.47 -0.61
N ARG A 247 -11.67 7.33 -1.61
CA ARG A 247 -12.79 8.27 -1.80
C ARG A 247 -13.74 8.30 -0.61
N ASN A 248 -14.06 7.16 -0.02
CA ASN A 248 -14.88 7.10 1.19
C ASN A 248 -14.18 7.81 2.37
N ILE A 249 -12.89 7.60 2.57
CA ILE A 249 -12.12 8.29 3.63
C ILE A 249 -12.13 9.80 3.41
N ILE A 250 -11.92 10.26 2.18
CA ILE A 250 -11.96 11.69 1.84
C ILE A 250 -13.36 12.25 2.07
N ALA A 251 -14.39 11.57 1.58
CA ALA A 251 -15.78 11.99 1.74
C ALA A 251 -16.16 12.15 3.21
N GLU A 252 -15.87 11.14 4.03
CA GLU A 252 -16.29 11.09 5.42
C GLU A 252 -15.41 11.95 6.34
N ARG A 253 -14.07 11.88 6.19
CA ARG A 253 -13.15 12.47 7.16
C ARG A 253 -12.61 13.84 6.76
N VAL A 254 -12.56 14.17 5.47
CA VAL A 254 -12.11 15.47 4.97
C VAL A 254 -13.28 16.37 4.68
N LEU A 255 -14.32 15.86 3.99
CA LEU A 255 -15.48 16.64 3.58
C LEU A 255 -16.65 16.59 4.58
N GLY A 256 -16.61 15.72 5.59
CA GLY A 256 -17.66 15.57 6.60
C GLY A 256 -18.99 15.04 6.05
N LEU A 257 -18.96 14.32 4.91
CA LEU A 257 -20.15 13.73 4.31
C LEU A 257 -20.64 12.51 5.11
N PRO A 258 -21.93 12.19 5.06
CA PRO A 258 -22.48 11.02 5.74
C PRO A 258 -21.84 9.72 5.23
N ARG A 259 -21.68 8.74 6.15
CA ARG A 259 -21.26 7.39 5.76
C ARG A 259 -22.28 6.75 4.83
N SER A 260 -21.81 6.11 3.78
CA SER A 260 -22.64 5.17 3.02
C SER A 260 -23.01 3.99 3.94
N ARG A 261 -24.28 3.63 3.93
CA ARG A 261 -24.81 2.50 4.70
C ARG A 261 -24.48 1.18 4.02
#